data_1109d8ac8193283a1e12d015b524894f
#
_entry.id   1109d8ac8193283a1e12d015b524894f
#
_cell.length_a   1.000
_cell.length_b   1.000
_cell.length_c   1.000
_cell.angle_alpha   90.00
_cell.angle_beta   90.00
_cell.angle_gamma   90.00
#
_symmetry.space_group_name_H-M   'P 1'
#
loop_
_entity.id
_entity.type
_entity.pdbx_description
1 polymer ?
#
loop_
_entity_poly.entity_id
_entity_poly.type
_entity_poly.pdbx_seq_one_letter_code
_entity_poly.pdbx_strand_id
1 'polypeptide(L)'
;MFHIVLVEPEIPPNTGNVIRLAANTGCTLHLIEPLGFSMDDKHMRRAGLDYHEYADLRRHADWATFVLNEQPKPQRMFALTTRGSRAAHGVTFEPGDWLVFGSETRGLSPELREQFAPSQRIKLPMR
;
A
#
# COMPACT_ATOMS: atom_id res chain seq x y z
N MET A 1 3.23 12.97 7.12
CA MET A 1 3.20 12.24 5.86
C MET A 1 2.36 11.01 5.97
N PHE A 2 2.04 10.42 4.83
CA PHE A 2 1.16 9.24 4.80
C PHE A 2 1.96 7.95 4.91
N HIS A 3 1.25 6.88 5.27
CA HIS A 3 1.73 5.52 5.14
C HIS A 3 1.05 4.90 3.93
N ILE A 4 1.83 4.28 3.06
CA ILE A 4 1.32 3.56 1.90
C ILE A 4 1.51 2.08 2.15
N VAL A 5 0.44 1.30 2.02
CA VAL A 5 0.49 -0.15 2.25
C VAL A 5 0.08 -0.86 0.97
N LEU A 6 0.96 -1.67 0.44
CA LEU A 6 0.68 -2.50 -0.74
C LEU A 6 0.50 -3.94 -0.27
N VAL A 7 -0.70 -4.47 -0.45
CA VAL A 7 -1.03 -5.84 -0.03
C VAL A 7 -0.80 -6.80 -1.19
N GLU A 8 0.19 -7.69 -1.03
CA GLU A 8 0.54 -8.71 -2.00
C GLU A 8 0.75 -8.16 -3.42
N PRO A 9 1.64 -7.15 -3.57
CA PRO A 9 1.87 -6.56 -4.89
C PRO A 9 2.47 -7.58 -5.85
N GLU A 10 2.06 -7.53 -7.11
CA GLU A 10 2.39 -8.54 -8.11
C GLU A 10 3.34 -8.04 -9.20
N ILE A 11 3.21 -6.78 -9.60
CA ILE A 11 3.88 -6.25 -10.79
C ILE A 11 5.07 -5.37 -10.38
N PRO A 12 6.32 -5.84 -10.62
CA PRO A 12 7.51 -5.14 -10.15
C PRO A 12 7.65 -3.68 -10.60
N PRO A 13 7.37 -3.32 -11.87
CA PRO A 13 7.46 -1.92 -12.27
C PRO A 13 6.52 -1.00 -11.50
N ASN A 14 5.32 -1.46 -11.19
CA ASN A 14 4.35 -0.65 -10.43
C ASN A 14 4.84 -0.44 -9.00
N THR A 15 5.33 -1.50 -8.36
CA THR A 15 5.90 -1.40 -7.02
C THR A 15 7.13 -0.49 -7.01
N GLY A 16 7.99 -0.60 -8.02
CA GLY A 16 9.17 0.26 -8.16
C GLY A 16 8.80 1.73 -8.22
N ASN A 17 7.76 2.06 -8.98
CA ASN A 17 7.28 3.43 -9.09
C ASN A 17 6.75 3.96 -7.75
N VAL A 18 6.05 3.12 -7.00
CA VAL A 18 5.53 3.51 -5.68
C VAL A 18 6.67 3.69 -4.68
N ILE A 19 7.68 2.82 -4.73
CA ILE A 19 8.86 2.96 -3.86
C ILE A 19 9.53 4.31 -4.09
N ARG A 20 9.74 4.68 -5.36
CA ARG A 20 10.35 5.96 -5.70
C ARG A 20 9.50 7.13 -5.26
N LEU A 21 8.18 7.05 -5.48
CA LEU A 21 7.26 8.08 -5.06
C LEU A 21 7.29 8.27 -3.55
N ALA A 22 7.26 7.18 -2.79
CA ALA A 22 7.31 7.22 -1.34
C ALA A 22 8.60 7.87 -0.85
N ALA A 23 9.74 7.49 -1.44
CA ALA A 23 11.03 8.06 -1.08
C ALA A 23 11.07 9.57 -1.34
N ASN A 24 10.52 10.00 -2.49
CA ASN A 24 10.54 11.41 -2.88
C ASN A 24 9.55 12.28 -2.10
N THR A 25 8.48 11.71 -1.58
CA THR A 25 7.45 12.45 -0.86
C THR A 25 7.55 12.31 0.66
N GLY A 26 8.47 11.48 1.14
CA GLY A 26 8.62 11.25 2.58
C GLY A 26 7.55 10.33 3.18
N CYS A 27 6.79 9.62 2.35
CA CYS A 27 5.83 8.64 2.84
C CYS A 27 6.53 7.36 3.26
N THR A 28 6.01 6.69 4.28
CA THR A 28 6.51 5.38 4.69
C THR A 28 5.80 4.31 3.86
N LEU A 29 6.57 3.42 3.25
CA LEU A 29 6.02 2.35 2.43
C LEU A 29 6.08 1.01 3.16
N HIS A 30 4.96 0.30 3.14
CA HIS A 30 4.83 -1.04 3.72
C HIS A 30 4.42 -2.02 2.63
N LEU A 31 5.09 -3.17 2.58
CA LEU A 31 4.73 -4.25 1.66
C LEU A 31 4.30 -5.46 2.48
N ILE A 32 3.15 -6.01 2.16
CA ILE A 32 2.62 -7.19 2.84
C ILE A 32 2.78 -8.39 1.92
N GLU A 33 3.53 -9.38 2.40
CA GLU A 33 3.81 -10.60 1.62
C GLU A 33 2.59 -11.53 1.58
N PRO A 34 2.50 -12.40 0.59
CA PRO A 34 3.56 -12.72 -0.38
C PRO A 34 3.69 -11.68 -1.49
N LEU A 35 4.92 -11.50 -1.97
CA LEU A 35 5.22 -10.62 -3.10
C LEU A 35 5.31 -11.46 -4.37
N GLY A 36 4.83 -10.94 -5.49
CA GLY A 36 4.94 -11.58 -6.78
C GLY A 36 6.31 -11.43 -7.44
N PHE A 37 7.32 -10.96 -6.70
CA PHE A 37 8.65 -10.69 -7.24
C PHE A 37 9.67 -10.70 -6.10
N SER A 38 10.96 -10.63 -6.49
CA SER A 38 12.05 -10.60 -5.51
C SER A 38 12.44 -9.16 -5.16
N MET A 39 12.72 -8.93 -3.87
CA MET A 39 13.16 -7.62 -3.35
C MET A 39 14.66 -7.56 -3.08
N ASP A 40 15.46 -8.47 -3.64
CA ASP A 40 16.89 -8.43 -3.44
C ASP A 40 17.52 -7.23 -4.17
N ASP A 41 18.75 -6.87 -3.80
CA ASP A 41 19.44 -5.70 -4.35
C ASP A 41 19.56 -5.74 -5.86
N LYS A 42 19.79 -6.93 -6.42
CA LYS A 42 19.96 -7.10 -7.86
C LYS A 42 18.67 -6.73 -8.60
N HIS A 43 17.52 -7.23 -8.10
CA HIS A 43 16.22 -6.94 -8.71
C HIS A 43 15.82 -5.48 -8.51
N MET A 44 16.14 -4.90 -7.36
CA MET A 44 15.85 -3.50 -7.10
C MET A 44 16.65 -2.59 -8.03
N ARG A 45 17.93 -2.88 -8.24
CA ARG A 45 18.75 -2.11 -9.16
C ARG A 45 18.30 -2.25 -10.61
N ARG A 46 17.84 -3.43 -11.00
CA ARG A 46 17.27 -3.64 -12.35
C ARG A 46 16.00 -2.82 -12.56
N ALA A 47 15.24 -2.58 -11.49
CA ALA A 47 14.06 -1.73 -11.56
C ALA A 47 14.41 -0.24 -11.54
N GLY A 48 15.70 0.11 -11.54
CA GLY A 48 16.15 1.50 -11.56
C GLY A 48 16.13 2.18 -10.20
N LEU A 49 16.12 1.42 -9.11
CA LEU A 49 16.05 1.96 -7.76
C LEU A 49 17.44 2.00 -7.12
N ASP A 50 17.72 3.11 -6.43
CA ASP A 50 18.90 3.24 -5.58
C ASP A 50 18.61 2.70 -4.20
N TYR A 51 19.65 2.26 -3.49
CA TYR A 51 19.49 1.71 -2.15
C TYR A 51 18.73 2.64 -1.21
N HIS A 52 19.01 3.94 -1.25
CA HIS A 52 18.35 4.90 -0.37
C HIS A 52 16.83 4.99 -0.62
N GLU A 53 16.37 4.62 -1.83
CA GLU A 53 14.95 4.67 -2.15
C GLU A 53 14.17 3.54 -1.50
N TYR A 54 14.80 2.38 -1.27
CA TYR A 54 14.08 1.24 -0.67
C TYR A 54 14.64 0.80 0.69
N ALA A 55 15.63 1.52 1.22
CA ALA A 55 16.23 1.14 2.50
C ALA A 55 15.25 1.20 3.67
N ASP A 56 14.31 2.14 3.63
CA ASP A 56 13.38 2.37 4.73
C ASP A 56 12.01 1.72 4.54
N LEU A 57 11.80 1.01 3.43
CA LEU A 57 10.53 0.32 3.25
C LEU A 57 10.42 -0.83 4.25
N ARG A 58 9.20 -1.13 4.68
CA ARG A 58 8.94 -2.16 5.69
C ARG A 58 8.18 -3.30 5.07
N ARG A 59 8.66 -4.52 5.33
CA ARG A 59 8.01 -5.74 4.83
C ARG A 59 7.37 -6.46 6.01
N HIS A 60 6.18 -6.98 5.78
CA HIS A 60 5.43 -7.74 6.79
C HIS A 60 5.02 -9.08 6.19
N ALA A 61 5.11 -10.14 6.98
CA ALA A 61 4.84 -11.50 6.51
C ALA A 61 3.38 -11.69 6.09
N ASP A 62 2.45 -10.99 6.75
CA ASP A 62 1.04 -11.03 6.43
C ASP A 62 0.34 -9.82 7.05
N TRP A 63 -0.95 -9.69 6.78
CA TRP A 63 -1.75 -8.57 7.29
C TRP A 63 -1.79 -8.54 8.82
N ALA A 64 -1.99 -9.70 9.45
CA ALA A 64 -2.06 -9.76 10.92
C ALA A 64 -0.77 -9.28 11.56
N THR A 65 0.38 -9.68 11.00
CA THR A 65 1.70 -9.24 11.47
C THR A 65 1.87 -7.74 11.29
N PHE A 66 1.42 -7.21 10.15
CA PHE A 66 1.45 -5.78 9.90
C PHE A 66 0.67 -5.00 10.96
N VAL A 67 -0.56 -5.41 11.24
CA VAL A 67 -1.40 -4.75 12.24
C VAL A 67 -0.76 -4.83 13.62
N LEU A 68 -0.19 -5.97 13.96
CA LEU A 68 0.47 -6.17 15.25
C LEU A 68 1.70 -5.25 15.39
N ASN A 69 2.53 -5.16 14.36
CA ASN A 69 3.78 -4.40 14.40
C ASN A 69 3.55 -2.90 14.34
N GLU A 70 2.64 -2.44 13.51
CA GLU A 70 2.46 -1.00 13.24
C GLU A 70 1.30 -0.38 14.01
N GLN A 71 0.34 -1.18 14.42
CA GLN A 71 -0.84 -0.76 15.19
C GLN A 71 -1.53 0.49 14.58
N PRO A 72 -1.90 0.43 13.28
CA PRO A 72 -2.57 1.56 12.66
C PRO A 72 -3.95 1.78 13.28
N LYS A 73 -4.32 3.04 13.43
CA LYS A 73 -5.65 3.37 13.94
C LYS A 73 -6.71 3.03 12.89
N PRO A 74 -7.65 2.13 13.17
CA PRO A 74 -8.64 1.72 12.16
C PRO A 74 -9.41 2.89 11.53
N GLN A 75 -9.72 3.91 12.29
CA GLN A 75 -10.46 5.06 11.79
C GLN A 75 -9.63 5.96 10.88
N ARG A 76 -8.31 5.76 10.82
CA ARG A 76 -7.42 6.50 9.92
C ARG A 76 -6.80 5.59 8.86
N MET A 77 -7.36 4.42 8.63
CA MET A 77 -6.97 3.49 7.57
C MET A 77 -8.02 3.50 6.47
N PHE A 78 -7.58 3.68 5.24
CA PHE A 78 -8.47 3.74 4.08
C PHE A 78 -8.06 2.69 3.06
N ALA A 79 -9.04 1.92 2.59
CA ALA A 79 -8.83 0.98 1.50
C ALA A 79 -9.12 1.69 0.18
N LEU A 80 -8.13 1.72 -0.70
CA LEU A 80 -8.30 2.31 -2.02
C LEU A 80 -8.50 1.18 -3.01
N THR A 81 -9.68 1.11 -3.59
CA THR A 81 -10.12 -0.04 -4.35
C THR A 81 -11.08 0.39 -5.46
N THR A 82 -11.19 -0.42 -6.52
CA THR A 82 -12.16 -0.18 -7.58
C THR A 82 -13.59 -0.50 -7.13
N ARG A 83 -13.74 -1.12 -5.96
CA ARG A 83 -15.03 -1.51 -5.38
C ARG A 83 -15.37 -0.73 -4.12
N GLY A 84 -14.88 0.49 -4.03
CA GLY A 84 -15.18 1.35 -2.90
C GLY A 84 -16.60 1.91 -2.96
N SER A 85 -17.11 2.32 -1.81
CA SER A 85 -18.44 2.90 -1.68
C SER A 85 -18.43 4.42 -1.60
N ARG A 86 -17.23 5.03 -1.53
CA ARG A 86 -17.10 6.48 -1.38
C ARG A 86 -16.11 7.02 -2.42
N ALA A 87 -16.46 8.13 -3.06
CA ALA A 87 -15.57 8.77 -4.03
C ALA A 87 -14.38 9.43 -3.33
N ALA A 88 -13.20 9.34 -3.94
CA ALA A 88 -11.97 9.86 -3.35
C ALA A 88 -12.03 11.37 -3.08
N HIS A 89 -12.66 12.13 -3.96
CA HIS A 89 -12.75 13.58 -3.82
C HIS A 89 -13.63 14.03 -2.65
N GLY A 90 -14.42 13.13 -2.08
CA GLY A 90 -15.24 13.43 -0.92
C GLY A 90 -14.56 13.14 0.41
N VAL A 91 -13.27 12.80 0.39
CA VAL A 91 -12.53 12.39 1.58
C VAL A 91 -11.41 13.37 1.87
N THR A 92 -11.30 13.78 3.13
CA THR A 92 -10.18 14.59 3.58
C THR A 92 -9.19 13.70 4.32
N PHE A 93 -7.98 13.58 3.77
CA PHE A 93 -6.91 12.82 4.40
C PHE A 93 -6.09 13.72 5.31
N GLU A 94 -5.52 13.13 6.36
CA GLU A 94 -4.71 13.84 7.34
C GLU A 94 -3.32 13.21 7.40
N PRO A 95 -2.29 13.97 7.81
CA PRO A 95 -0.95 13.41 8.00
C PRO A 95 -1.00 12.21 8.94
N GLY A 96 -0.28 11.15 8.57
CA GLY A 96 -0.28 9.91 9.34
C GLY A 96 -1.34 8.90 8.92
N ASP A 97 -2.20 9.25 7.95
CA ASP A 97 -3.19 8.32 7.44
C ASP A 97 -2.55 7.16 6.69
N TRP A 98 -3.24 6.03 6.69
CA TRP A 98 -2.80 4.79 6.06
C TRP A 98 -3.62 4.57 4.80
N LEU A 99 -2.95 4.50 3.66
CA LEU A 99 -3.59 4.27 2.37
C LEU A 99 -3.25 2.85 1.92
N VAL A 100 -4.25 1.98 1.89
CA VAL A 100 -4.06 0.55 1.66
C VAL A 100 -4.54 0.16 0.27
N PHE A 101 -3.64 -0.40 -0.52
CA PHE A 101 -3.92 -0.84 -1.90
C PHE A 101 -3.79 -2.36 -1.98
N GLY A 102 -4.66 -2.98 -2.77
CA GLY A 102 -4.57 -4.41 -3.06
C GLY A 102 -3.62 -4.72 -4.20
N SER A 103 -3.52 -5.99 -4.56
CA SER A 103 -2.70 -6.41 -5.69
C SER A 103 -3.28 -5.85 -7.00
N GLU A 104 -2.42 -5.69 -8.00
CA GLU A 104 -2.76 -5.00 -9.25
C GLU A 104 -3.86 -5.73 -10.03
N THR A 105 -3.88 -7.07 -9.99
CA THR A 105 -4.86 -7.85 -10.75
C THR A 105 -6.07 -8.28 -9.93
N ARG A 106 -5.90 -8.52 -8.61
CA ARG A 106 -6.97 -9.08 -7.77
C ARG A 106 -7.59 -8.05 -6.83
N GLY A 107 -6.90 -6.94 -6.56
CA GLY A 107 -7.33 -5.99 -5.56
C GLY A 107 -7.22 -6.56 -4.15
N LEU A 108 -7.94 -5.96 -3.21
CA LEU A 108 -8.02 -6.47 -1.84
C LEU A 108 -8.99 -7.64 -1.79
N SER A 109 -8.67 -8.67 -0.98
CA SER A 109 -9.59 -9.78 -0.79
C SER A 109 -10.89 -9.27 -0.15
N PRO A 110 -12.02 -9.95 -0.39
CA PRO A 110 -13.28 -9.57 0.26
C PRO A 110 -13.16 -9.54 1.79
N GLU A 111 -12.46 -10.51 2.37
CA GLU A 111 -12.28 -10.58 3.81
C GLU A 111 -11.56 -9.35 4.35
N LEU A 112 -10.50 -8.93 3.67
CA LEU A 112 -9.73 -7.77 4.09
C LEU A 112 -10.52 -6.48 3.86
N ARG A 113 -11.16 -6.36 2.69
CA ARG A 113 -11.95 -5.18 2.36
C ARG A 113 -13.07 -4.95 3.37
N GLU A 114 -13.69 -6.02 3.85
CA GLU A 114 -14.79 -5.94 4.81
C GLU A 114 -14.34 -5.51 6.21
N GLN A 115 -13.04 -5.55 6.50
CA GLN A 115 -12.51 -5.05 7.77
C GLN A 115 -12.53 -3.51 7.81
N PHE A 116 -12.68 -2.86 6.68
CA PHE A 116 -12.78 -1.40 6.61
C PHE A 116 -14.25 -0.99 6.67
N ALA A 117 -14.55 0.08 7.41
CA ALA A 117 -15.91 0.65 7.39
C ALA A 117 -16.25 1.12 5.97
N PRO A 118 -17.52 1.06 5.55
CA PRO A 118 -17.90 1.52 4.21
C PRO A 118 -17.43 2.93 3.88
N SER A 119 -17.43 3.84 4.82
CA SER A 119 -16.96 5.21 4.62
C SER A 119 -15.46 5.30 4.40
N GLN A 120 -14.72 4.24 4.70
CA GLN A 120 -13.26 4.17 4.53
C GLN A 120 -12.86 3.31 3.34
N ARG A 121 -13.80 2.84 2.54
CA ARG A 121 -13.55 2.16 1.28
C ARG A 121 -13.67 3.17 0.16
N ILE A 122 -12.53 3.65 -0.31
CA ILE A 122 -12.46 4.74 -1.27
C ILE A 122 -12.40 4.14 -2.67
N LYS A 123 -13.31 4.58 -3.53
CA LYS A 123 -13.38 4.10 -4.91
C LYS A 123 -12.36 4.83 -5.77
N LEU A 124 -11.48 4.05 -6.40
CA LEU A 124 -10.55 4.59 -7.38
C LEU A 124 -11.26 4.79 -8.72
N PRO A 125 -10.95 5.88 -9.44
CA PRO A 125 -11.51 6.06 -10.78
C PRO A 125 -11.03 4.94 -11.70
N MET A 126 -11.94 4.43 -12.52
CA MET A 126 -11.62 3.42 -13.53
C MET A 126 -11.45 4.11 -14.88
N ARG A 127 -10.44 3.65 -15.61
CA ARG A 127 -10.19 4.15 -16.96
C ARG A 127 -10.42 3.06 -18.00
#